data_c7426899f3ee6590e74ceb4b2360e07a
#
_entry.id   c7426899f3ee6590e74ceb4b2360e07a
#
_cell.length_a   1.000
_cell.length_b   1.000
_cell.length_c   1.000
_cell.angle_alpha   90.00
_cell.angle_beta   90.00
_cell.angle_gamma   90.00
#
_symmetry.space_group_name_H-M   'P 1'
#
loop_
_entity.id
_entity.type
_entity.pdbx_description
1 polymer ?
#
loop_
_entity_poly.entity_id
_entity_poly.type
_entity_poly.pdbx_seq_one_letter_code
_entity_poly.pdbx_strand_id
1 'polypeptide(L)'
;MKIVKKTLDIRPEYFFNKNNIDENNIIEDENNVNDENNMEVVENTSNYIKEASIDEKDIVFFDIETTGLSAINSVLYLIGVAFYDDNSWQFIQWFADECDDEVKLIDAFFEVLKNKKYLIHYNGNGFDIPYIKKKIEQYDMNYTFENIESIDLYNTVKKYKKMLALDNCRLVTIEKYLSIVREDKYNGKELIDTYKEFIKIYSLEKLKGDLDKSSILLKDLLLHNEEDIINLLAVTRIKYLDDLFAGNMIFDEYDIKEDRVCCKYHTDYKLPINNNIEITRENCIVKINTDNSVVIEIAIYNEVLKYYYEDYKNYYYLIKEDVAVHKSVAQYVDKEYRVQAKPSTCYIKKEDKYVPAFNYKKDKDTKRMLEFKREYKDKQSFYQLSIIKDMDKDGKTVLYELI
;
A
#
# COMPACT_ATOMS: atom_id res chain seq x y z
N MET A 1 -13.40 23.76 28.23
CA MET A 1 -13.27 23.01 26.93
C MET A 1 -14.37 23.42 26.01
N LYS A 2 -14.02 23.86 24.79
CA LYS A 2 -14.98 24.11 23.70
C LYS A 2 -15.08 22.87 22.80
N ILE A 3 -16.28 22.65 22.23
CA ILE A 3 -16.54 21.53 21.32
C ILE A 3 -17.10 22.08 20.02
N VAL A 4 -16.51 21.72 18.89
CA VAL A 4 -17.00 22.01 17.55
C VAL A 4 -17.42 20.68 16.91
N LYS A 5 -18.60 20.63 16.30
CA LYS A 5 -19.13 19.45 15.62
C LYS A 5 -19.65 19.83 14.24
N LYS A 6 -19.33 19.02 13.24
CA LYS A 6 -19.83 19.18 11.86
C LYS A 6 -20.14 17.81 11.28
N THR A 7 -21.12 17.74 10.40
CA THR A 7 -21.31 16.60 9.50
C THR A 7 -20.54 16.86 8.21
N LEU A 8 -19.83 15.89 7.70
CA LEU A 8 -19.04 16.00 6.48
C LEU A 8 -19.77 15.36 5.31
N ASP A 9 -19.78 16.06 4.17
CA ASP A 9 -20.31 15.54 2.89
C ASP A 9 -19.28 14.75 2.10
N ILE A 10 -18.10 14.52 2.69
CA ILE A 10 -16.98 13.81 2.08
C ILE A 10 -16.67 12.52 2.85
N ARG A 11 -16.17 11.52 2.14
CA ARG A 11 -15.71 10.26 2.71
C ARG A 11 -14.33 9.88 2.14
N PRO A 12 -13.56 9.05 2.84
CA PRO A 12 -12.29 8.53 2.31
C PRO A 12 -12.53 7.71 1.05
N GLU A 13 -11.78 7.98 -0.02
CA GLU A 13 -11.94 7.25 -1.29
C GLU A 13 -11.40 5.81 -1.20
N TYR A 14 -10.27 5.60 -0.54
CA TYR A 14 -9.55 4.34 -0.58
C TYR A 14 -10.29 3.17 0.09
N PHE A 15 -10.86 3.37 1.26
CA PHE A 15 -11.40 2.26 2.07
C PHE A 15 -12.74 1.71 1.55
N PHE A 16 -13.46 2.43 0.68
CA PHE A 16 -14.87 2.16 0.34
C PHE A 16 -15.14 1.90 -1.14
N ASN A 17 -14.24 2.24 -2.05
CA ASN A 17 -14.42 1.97 -3.47
C ASN A 17 -14.28 0.48 -3.83
N LYS A 18 -13.78 -0.36 -2.92
CA LYS A 18 -13.66 -1.81 -3.14
C LYS A 18 -14.99 -2.58 -3.10
N ASN A 19 -16.10 -1.95 -2.64
CA ASN A 19 -17.40 -2.61 -2.45
C ASN A 19 -18.42 -2.33 -3.57
N ASN A 20 -18.07 -1.58 -4.64
CA ASN A 20 -18.97 -1.29 -5.75
C ASN A 20 -18.80 -2.24 -6.96
N ILE A 21 -18.24 -3.42 -6.78
CA ILE A 21 -18.41 -4.48 -7.78
C ILE A 21 -19.76 -5.11 -7.50
N ASP A 22 -20.73 -4.66 -8.25
CA ASP A 22 -22.16 -4.97 -8.33
C ASP A 22 -22.57 -6.36 -7.83
N GLU A 23 -23.34 -6.39 -6.75
CA GLU A 23 -24.36 -7.41 -6.53
C GLU A 23 -25.59 -7.25 -7.51
N ASN A 24 -25.58 -6.28 -8.42
CA ASN A 24 -26.74 -5.90 -9.25
C ASN A 24 -26.66 -6.33 -10.71
N ASN A 25 -25.78 -7.24 -11.12
CA ASN A 25 -25.79 -7.81 -12.48
C ASN A 25 -25.87 -9.35 -12.50
N ILE A 26 -26.68 -9.93 -11.61
CA ILE A 26 -27.30 -11.23 -11.89
C ILE A 26 -28.64 -10.92 -12.56
N ILE A 27 -28.62 -10.66 -13.86
CA ILE A 27 -29.82 -10.78 -14.69
C ILE A 27 -30.08 -12.29 -14.82
N GLU A 28 -31.07 -12.78 -14.11
CA GLU A 28 -31.69 -14.06 -14.32
C GLU A 28 -32.32 -14.04 -15.72
N ASP A 29 -31.61 -14.54 -16.72
CA ASP A 29 -32.22 -15.00 -17.95
C ASP A 29 -32.69 -16.44 -17.73
N GLU A 30 -33.85 -16.60 -17.10
CA GLU A 30 -34.66 -17.76 -17.25
C GLU A 30 -35.30 -17.75 -18.65
N ASN A 31 -34.68 -18.46 -19.59
CA ASN A 31 -35.42 -19.30 -20.55
C ASN A 31 -34.52 -20.04 -21.55
N ASN A 32 -34.68 -21.31 -21.50
CA ASN A 32 -34.62 -22.28 -22.58
C ASN A 32 -33.38 -23.14 -22.86
N VAL A 33 -33.65 -24.44 -22.62
CA VAL A 33 -33.43 -25.62 -23.49
C VAL A 33 -32.09 -26.35 -23.40
N ASN A 34 -32.23 -27.55 -22.75
CA ASN A 34 -31.54 -28.81 -22.98
C ASN A 34 -30.51 -28.84 -24.11
N ASP A 35 -29.27 -29.09 -23.76
CA ASP A 35 -28.43 -30.07 -24.45
C ASP A 35 -27.37 -30.64 -23.52
N GLU A 36 -27.40 -31.93 -23.35
CA GLU A 36 -26.42 -32.74 -22.62
C GLU A 36 -25.10 -32.74 -23.41
N ASN A 37 -24.05 -32.07 -22.90
CA ASN A 37 -22.69 -32.53 -23.10
C ASN A 37 -21.77 -31.89 -22.04
N ASN A 38 -21.21 -32.79 -21.22
CA ASN A 38 -20.19 -32.51 -20.22
C ASN A 38 -19.06 -31.64 -20.74
N MET A 39 -18.98 -30.41 -20.22
CA MET A 39 -17.74 -29.69 -20.09
C MET A 39 -17.69 -29.13 -18.65
N GLU A 40 -16.80 -29.69 -17.84
CA GLU A 40 -16.42 -29.12 -16.55
C GLU A 40 -16.00 -27.69 -16.78
N VAL A 41 -16.88 -26.77 -16.40
CA VAL A 41 -16.52 -25.37 -16.20
C VAL A 41 -15.66 -25.34 -14.94
N VAL A 42 -14.35 -25.32 -15.11
CA VAL A 42 -13.41 -25.00 -14.04
C VAL A 42 -13.70 -23.56 -13.65
N GLU A 43 -14.39 -23.37 -12.55
CA GLU A 43 -14.47 -22.10 -11.85
C GLU A 43 -13.04 -21.68 -11.48
N ASN A 44 -12.43 -20.87 -12.31
CA ASN A 44 -11.25 -20.10 -11.94
C ASN A 44 -11.68 -18.96 -11.01
N THR A 45 -12.10 -19.31 -9.80
CA THR A 45 -12.11 -18.34 -8.70
C THR A 45 -10.65 -18.03 -8.38
N SER A 46 -10.17 -16.92 -8.94
CA SER A 46 -8.95 -16.27 -8.46
C SER A 46 -9.10 -16.10 -6.96
N ASN A 47 -8.29 -16.83 -6.18
CA ASN A 47 -8.12 -16.60 -4.76
C ASN A 47 -7.41 -15.26 -4.55
N TYR A 48 -8.13 -14.15 -4.78
CA TYR A 48 -7.81 -12.88 -4.20
C TYR A 48 -7.94 -13.08 -2.69
N ILE A 49 -6.84 -12.90 -1.97
CA ILE A 49 -6.91 -12.67 -0.53
C ILE A 49 -7.80 -11.42 -0.41
N LYS A 50 -9.09 -11.62 -0.13
CA LYS A 50 -9.95 -10.55 0.36
C LYS A 50 -9.30 -10.11 1.68
N GLU A 51 -8.47 -9.07 1.64
CA GLU A 51 -8.32 -8.26 2.85
C GLU A 51 -9.73 -7.89 3.25
N ALA A 52 -10.11 -8.27 4.48
CA ALA A 52 -11.45 -8.03 5.00
C ALA A 52 -11.75 -6.55 4.77
N SER A 53 -12.86 -6.25 4.07
CA SER A 53 -13.29 -4.89 3.82
C SER A 53 -13.36 -4.17 5.16
N ILE A 54 -12.60 -3.07 5.29
CA ILE A 54 -12.62 -2.26 6.51
C ILE A 54 -13.99 -1.56 6.55
N ASP A 55 -14.77 -1.79 7.61
CA ASP A 55 -16.06 -1.12 7.80
C ASP A 55 -15.82 0.36 8.17
N GLU A 56 -16.57 1.27 7.57
CA GLU A 56 -16.54 2.72 7.88
C GLU A 56 -16.70 2.99 9.38
N LYS A 57 -17.53 2.21 10.04
CA LYS A 57 -17.79 2.32 11.48
C LYS A 57 -16.58 2.02 12.35
N ASP A 58 -15.63 1.24 11.83
CA ASP A 58 -14.44 0.83 12.55
C ASP A 58 -13.29 1.86 12.46
N ILE A 59 -13.44 2.91 11.61
CA ILE A 59 -12.38 3.86 11.31
C ILE A 59 -12.55 5.15 12.11
N VAL A 60 -11.43 5.72 12.54
CA VAL A 60 -11.33 7.10 13.01
C VAL A 60 -10.07 7.75 12.49
N PHE A 61 -10.18 8.97 11.97
CA PHE A 61 -9.07 9.86 11.65
C PHE A 61 -8.82 10.77 12.83
N PHE A 62 -7.58 11.11 13.11
CA PHE A 62 -7.27 12.05 14.18
C PHE A 62 -5.97 12.82 13.93
N ASP A 63 -5.92 13.99 14.57
CA ASP A 63 -4.75 14.84 14.64
C ASP A 63 -4.79 15.67 15.93
N ILE A 64 -3.62 16.08 16.46
CA ILE A 64 -3.53 16.87 17.68
C ILE A 64 -2.70 18.14 17.51
N GLU A 65 -3.06 19.15 18.30
CA GLU A 65 -2.28 20.37 18.41
C GLU A 65 -1.74 20.57 19.83
N THR A 66 -0.47 20.97 19.90
CA THR A 66 0.25 21.07 21.16
C THR A 66 1.07 22.37 21.22
N THR A 67 1.39 22.83 22.42
CA THR A 67 2.23 24.03 22.61
C THR A 67 3.74 23.74 22.53
N GLY A 68 4.10 22.51 22.18
CA GLY A 68 5.51 22.10 22.03
C GLY A 68 5.68 20.61 21.87
N LEU A 69 6.90 20.18 21.52
CA LEU A 69 7.20 18.78 21.19
C LEU A 69 7.29 17.83 22.41
N SER A 70 7.45 18.37 23.61
CA SER A 70 7.60 17.55 24.83
C SER A 70 6.31 17.52 25.61
N ALA A 71 5.62 16.38 25.65
CA ALA A 71 4.37 16.21 26.39
C ALA A 71 4.45 16.61 27.88
N ILE A 72 5.62 16.45 28.52
CA ILE A 72 5.82 16.82 29.93
C ILE A 72 5.79 18.35 30.14
N ASN A 73 6.31 19.12 29.19
CA ASN A 73 6.55 20.56 29.32
C ASN A 73 5.64 21.41 28.43
N SER A 74 4.66 20.80 27.79
CA SER A 74 3.74 21.50 26.88
C SER A 74 2.30 21.01 27.07
N VAL A 75 1.36 21.76 26.53
CA VAL A 75 -0.08 21.55 26.68
C VAL A 75 -0.65 20.96 25.39
N LEU A 76 -1.47 19.95 25.51
CA LEU A 76 -2.35 19.42 24.45
C LEU A 76 -3.60 20.32 24.42
N TYR A 77 -3.71 21.19 23.43
CA TYR A 77 -4.79 22.17 23.42
C TYR A 77 -5.92 21.85 22.44
N LEU A 78 -5.68 20.93 21.49
CA LEU A 78 -6.70 20.57 20.53
C LEU A 78 -6.54 19.10 20.14
N ILE A 79 -7.65 18.37 20.11
CA ILE A 79 -7.76 17.07 19.45
C ILE A 79 -8.90 17.18 18.44
N GLY A 80 -8.62 16.85 17.19
CA GLY A 80 -9.63 16.72 16.15
C GLY A 80 -9.81 15.26 15.75
N VAL A 81 -11.03 14.87 15.38
CA VAL A 81 -11.34 13.54 14.86
C VAL A 81 -12.39 13.61 13.74
N ALA A 82 -12.28 12.66 12.79
CA ALA A 82 -13.35 12.37 11.85
C ALA A 82 -13.65 10.86 11.87
N PHE A 83 -14.94 10.51 11.94
CA PHE A 83 -15.38 9.10 12.03
C PHE A 83 -16.81 8.97 11.48
N TYR A 84 -17.16 7.74 11.11
CA TYR A 84 -18.51 7.44 10.62
C TYR A 84 -19.43 7.06 11.79
N ASP A 85 -20.59 7.73 11.88
CA ASP A 85 -21.64 7.48 12.85
C ASP A 85 -22.98 8.02 12.31
N ASP A 86 -24.12 7.47 12.74
CA ASP A 86 -25.45 7.90 12.31
C ASP A 86 -25.61 8.06 10.78
N ASN A 87 -25.04 7.12 10.00
CA ASN A 87 -25.05 7.09 8.54
C ASN A 87 -24.37 8.31 7.86
N SER A 88 -23.46 8.98 8.54
CA SER A 88 -22.70 10.12 8.01
C SER A 88 -21.33 10.25 8.65
N TRP A 89 -20.41 10.89 7.94
CA TRP A 89 -19.12 11.23 8.50
C TRP A 89 -19.28 12.42 9.44
N GLN A 90 -18.85 12.23 10.69
CA GLN A 90 -18.84 13.25 11.74
C GLN A 90 -17.43 13.78 11.91
N PHE A 91 -17.32 15.09 12.11
CA PHE A 91 -16.09 15.76 12.49
C PHE A 91 -16.29 16.44 13.85
N ILE A 92 -15.39 16.22 14.78
CA ILE A 92 -15.40 16.80 16.11
C ILE A 92 -14.03 17.35 16.45
N GLN A 93 -14.02 18.56 17.03
CA GLN A 93 -12.83 19.14 17.67
C GLN A 93 -13.13 19.43 19.13
N TRP A 94 -12.20 19.05 19.98
CA TRP A 94 -12.17 19.43 21.40
C TRP A 94 -11.03 20.38 21.63
N PHE A 95 -11.33 21.59 22.06
CA PHE A 95 -10.36 22.67 22.25
C PHE A 95 -10.26 23.05 23.73
N ALA A 96 -9.03 23.09 24.29
CA ALA A 96 -8.75 23.55 25.64
C ALA A 96 -8.74 25.08 25.70
N ASP A 97 -9.77 25.67 26.25
CA ASP A 97 -9.81 27.11 26.55
C ASP A 97 -9.24 27.47 27.95
N GLU A 98 -8.93 26.43 28.74
CA GLU A 98 -8.23 26.51 30.02
C GLU A 98 -7.16 25.40 30.10
N CYS A 99 -6.06 25.66 30.82
CA CYS A 99 -4.94 24.69 30.87
C CYS A 99 -5.32 23.34 31.51
N ASP A 100 -6.36 23.30 32.34
CA ASP A 100 -6.84 22.10 33.03
C ASP A 100 -7.77 21.22 32.17
N ASP A 101 -8.02 21.60 30.92
CA ASP A 101 -8.92 20.85 30.05
C ASP A 101 -8.25 19.66 29.34
N GLU A 102 -6.93 19.46 29.42
CA GLU A 102 -6.23 18.36 28.74
C GLU A 102 -6.84 16.99 29.06
N VAL A 103 -7.16 16.73 30.35
CA VAL A 103 -7.77 15.46 30.79
C VAL A 103 -9.10 15.25 30.09
N LYS A 104 -9.93 16.29 29.98
CA LYS A 104 -11.24 16.22 29.33
C LYS A 104 -11.13 15.97 27.82
N LEU A 105 -10.08 16.52 27.16
CA LEU A 105 -9.81 16.26 25.74
C LEU A 105 -9.50 14.77 25.53
N ILE A 106 -8.61 14.22 26.36
CA ILE A 106 -8.20 12.81 26.29
C ILE A 106 -9.39 11.90 26.58
N ASP A 107 -10.18 12.17 27.62
CA ASP A 107 -11.40 11.41 27.94
C ASP A 107 -12.37 11.39 26.75
N ALA A 108 -12.67 12.55 26.15
CA ALA A 108 -13.57 12.66 25.02
C ALA A 108 -13.05 11.91 23.79
N PHE A 109 -11.76 11.95 23.53
CA PHE A 109 -11.12 11.22 22.43
C PHE A 109 -11.25 9.69 22.63
N PHE A 110 -10.93 9.18 23.81
CA PHE A 110 -11.03 7.74 24.08
C PHE A 110 -12.47 7.23 24.11
N GLU A 111 -13.46 8.09 24.43
CA GLU A 111 -14.89 7.74 24.26
C GLU A 111 -15.22 7.41 22.80
N VAL A 112 -14.69 8.18 21.83
CA VAL A 112 -14.86 7.89 20.40
C VAL A 112 -14.11 6.60 20.00
N LEU A 113 -12.91 6.34 20.56
CA LEU A 113 -12.10 5.18 20.21
C LEU A 113 -12.70 3.84 20.70
N LYS A 114 -13.57 3.81 21.70
CA LYS A 114 -14.06 2.57 22.35
C LYS A 114 -14.49 1.45 21.40
N ASN A 115 -15.12 1.82 20.28
CA ASN A 115 -15.68 0.87 19.33
C ASN A 115 -14.99 0.94 17.94
N LYS A 116 -13.81 1.55 17.89
CA LYS A 116 -13.04 1.70 16.66
C LYS A 116 -11.91 0.67 16.62
N LYS A 117 -11.57 0.21 15.40
CA LYS A 117 -10.49 -0.77 15.17
C LYS A 117 -9.27 -0.13 14.51
N TYR A 118 -9.48 0.94 13.71
CA TYR A 118 -8.45 1.56 12.90
C TYR A 118 -8.33 3.04 13.23
N LEU A 119 -7.10 3.46 13.56
CA LEU A 119 -6.73 4.86 13.82
C LEU A 119 -5.87 5.36 12.69
N ILE A 120 -6.43 6.24 11.86
CA ILE A 120 -5.75 6.78 10.68
C ILE A 120 -5.22 8.17 10.98
N HIS A 121 -3.97 8.40 10.63
CA HIS A 121 -3.30 9.67 10.92
C HIS A 121 -2.11 9.90 9.97
N TYR A 122 -1.46 11.05 10.11
CA TYR A 122 -0.27 11.41 9.37
C TYR A 122 0.91 11.65 10.30
N ASN A 123 1.90 10.76 10.30
CA ASN A 123 3.07 10.77 11.21
C ASN A 123 2.74 10.64 12.70
N GLY A 124 1.53 10.23 13.03
CA GLY A 124 1.07 10.11 14.43
C GLY A 124 1.82 9.04 15.22
N ASN A 125 2.39 8.02 14.57
CA ASN A 125 3.29 7.07 15.24
C ASN A 125 4.59 7.73 15.72
N GLY A 126 5.01 8.82 15.05
CA GLY A 126 6.20 9.59 15.41
C GLY A 126 5.94 10.67 16.48
N PHE A 127 4.70 11.14 16.60
CA PHE A 127 4.41 12.30 17.48
C PHE A 127 3.11 12.12 18.28
N ASP A 128 1.94 12.09 17.66
CA ASP A 128 0.64 12.24 18.30
C ASP A 128 0.36 11.13 19.31
N ILE A 129 0.53 9.89 18.91
CA ILE A 129 0.29 8.72 19.77
C ILE A 129 1.27 8.67 20.96
N PRO A 130 2.60 8.81 20.77
CA PRO A 130 3.54 8.93 21.89
C PRO A 130 3.24 10.09 22.82
N TYR A 131 2.82 11.24 22.27
CA TYR A 131 2.48 12.41 23.06
C TYR A 131 1.27 12.16 23.96
N ILE A 132 0.16 11.62 23.41
CA ILE A 132 -1.04 11.26 24.18
C ILE A 132 -0.71 10.18 25.23
N LYS A 133 0.05 9.13 24.87
CA LYS A 133 0.50 8.11 25.84
C LYS A 133 1.22 8.72 27.04
N LYS A 134 2.08 9.69 26.77
CA LYS A 134 2.82 10.38 27.85
C LYS A 134 1.92 11.23 28.74
N LYS A 135 0.88 11.85 28.16
CA LYS A 135 -0.13 12.59 28.93
C LYS A 135 -1.00 11.65 29.78
N ILE A 136 -1.38 10.49 29.25
CA ILE A 136 -2.09 9.43 29.98
C ILE A 136 -1.29 9.01 31.22
N GLU A 137 0.02 8.75 31.06
CA GLU A 137 0.91 8.44 32.17
C GLU A 137 1.00 9.61 33.18
N GLN A 138 1.12 10.85 32.69
CA GLN A 138 1.26 12.03 33.54
C GLN A 138 0.03 12.29 34.42
N TYR A 139 -1.17 12.00 33.88
CA TYR A 139 -2.44 12.22 34.58
C TYR A 139 -3.01 10.95 35.25
N ASP A 140 -2.23 9.85 35.28
CA ASP A 140 -2.66 8.55 35.85
C ASP A 140 -4.02 8.06 35.30
N MET A 141 -4.20 8.22 33.98
CA MET A 141 -5.44 7.81 33.29
C MET A 141 -5.33 6.35 32.83
N ASN A 142 -6.46 5.64 32.80
CA ASN A 142 -6.52 4.23 32.40
C ASN A 142 -6.98 4.05 30.96
N TYR A 143 -6.16 4.51 29.99
CA TYR A 143 -6.41 4.36 28.56
C TYR A 143 -5.22 3.69 27.85
N THR A 144 -5.49 2.96 26.77
CA THR A 144 -4.48 2.31 25.93
C THR A 144 -4.86 2.32 24.47
N PHE A 145 -3.85 2.29 23.58
CA PHE A 145 -4.01 2.11 22.14
C PHE A 145 -3.82 0.65 21.67
N GLU A 146 -3.69 -0.32 22.58
CA GLU A 146 -3.33 -1.70 22.24
C GLU A 146 -4.35 -2.42 21.38
N ASN A 147 -5.62 -2.04 21.48
CA ASN A 147 -6.72 -2.67 20.74
C ASN A 147 -7.09 -1.96 19.43
N ILE A 148 -6.30 -0.98 19.02
CA ILE A 148 -6.56 -0.21 17.80
C ILE A 148 -5.36 -0.29 16.85
N GLU A 149 -5.60 -0.64 15.61
CA GLU A 149 -4.57 -0.69 14.57
C GLU A 149 -4.27 0.71 14.04
N SER A 150 -3.01 1.10 14.07
CA SER A 150 -2.54 2.39 13.62
C SER A 150 -2.19 2.33 12.13
N ILE A 151 -2.86 3.15 11.31
CA ILE A 151 -2.59 3.32 9.88
C ILE A 151 -1.96 4.70 9.66
N ASP A 152 -0.63 4.73 9.52
CA ASP A 152 0.14 5.96 9.33
C ASP A 152 0.39 6.24 7.85
N LEU A 153 -0.36 7.17 7.26
CA LEU A 153 -0.24 7.52 5.83
C LEU A 153 1.11 8.13 5.47
N TYR A 154 1.83 8.73 6.44
CA TYR A 154 3.19 9.19 6.24
C TYR A 154 4.12 8.06 5.77
N ASN A 155 3.96 6.85 6.28
CA ASN A 155 4.77 5.70 5.89
C ASN A 155 4.55 5.32 4.41
N THR A 156 3.30 5.36 3.93
CA THR A 156 2.98 5.16 2.51
C THR A 156 3.60 6.25 1.64
N VAL A 157 3.45 7.53 2.01
CA VAL A 157 4.06 8.65 1.29
C VAL A 157 5.59 8.53 1.27
N LYS A 158 6.21 8.18 2.39
CA LYS A 158 7.66 7.97 2.50
C LYS A 158 8.16 6.85 1.59
N LYS A 159 7.42 5.76 1.50
CA LYS A 159 7.71 4.61 0.62
C LYS A 159 7.78 5.04 -0.85
N TYR A 160 6.84 5.86 -1.30
CA TYR A 160 6.73 6.27 -2.70
C TYR A 160 7.32 7.65 -3.01
N LYS A 161 7.91 8.34 -2.03
CA LYS A 161 8.46 9.70 -2.18
C LYS A 161 9.29 9.88 -3.45
N LYS A 162 10.21 8.95 -3.70
CA LYS A 162 11.17 9.01 -4.82
C LYS A 162 10.47 8.84 -6.16
N MET A 163 9.53 7.91 -6.23
CA MET A 163 8.74 7.61 -7.41
C MET A 163 7.84 8.79 -7.79
N LEU A 164 7.22 9.43 -6.80
CA LEU A 164 6.35 10.60 -6.96
C LEU A 164 7.13 11.91 -7.09
N ALA A 165 8.46 11.87 -7.03
CA ALA A 165 9.35 13.04 -7.07
C ALA A 165 8.98 14.13 -6.04
N LEU A 166 8.59 13.74 -4.82
CA LEU A 166 8.24 14.66 -3.76
C LEU A 166 9.50 15.24 -3.09
N ASP A 167 9.51 16.54 -2.84
CA ASP A 167 10.61 17.24 -2.13
C ASP A 167 10.79 16.70 -0.70
N ASN A 168 9.67 16.51 0.00
CA ASN A 168 9.61 15.98 1.36
C ASN A 168 8.32 15.20 1.58
N CYS A 169 8.13 14.66 2.81
CA CYS A 169 6.94 13.89 3.17
C CYS A 169 6.01 14.65 4.13
N ARG A 170 5.95 15.98 4.09
CA ARG A 170 5.00 16.74 4.90
C ARG A 170 3.59 16.60 4.35
N LEU A 171 2.58 16.69 5.21
CA LEU A 171 1.17 16.61 4.81
C LEU A 171 0.86 17.62 3.71
N VAL A 172 1.22 18.88 3.88
CA VAL A 172 1.04 19.95 2.88
C VAL A 172 1.73 19.66 1.53
N THR A 173 2.79 18.86 1.50
CA THR A 173 3.47 18.48 0.26
C THR A 173 2.68 17.45 -0.52
N ILE A 174 2.16 16.43 0.15
CA ILE A 174 1.31 15.43 -0.49
C ILE A 174 -0.07 15.99 -0.86
N GLU A 175 -0.65 16.87 -0.05
CA GLU A 175 -1.87 17.61 -0.38
C GLU A 175 -1.71 18.38 -1.70
N LYS A 176 -0.64 19.18 -1.81
CA LYS A 176 -0.32 19.92 -3.04
C LYS A 176 -0.12 18.98 -4.23
N TYR A 177 0.59 17.86 -4.04
CA TYR A 177 0.79 16.87 -5.09
C TYR A 177 -0.55 16.28 -5.56
N LEU A 178 -1.45 15.98 -4.65
CA LEU A 178 -2.79 15.45 -4.92
C LEU A 178 -3.80 16.53 -5.33
N SER A 179 -3.36 17.79 -5.51
CA SER A 179 -4.23 18.95 -5.87
C SER A 179 -5.32 19.21 -4.84
N ILE A 180 -5.07 18.91 -3.57
CA ILE A 180 -5.94 19.25 -2.45
C ILE A 180 -5.67 20.72 -2.08
N VAL A 181 -6.75 21.52 -2.04
CA VAL A 181 -6.68 22.95 -1.71
C VAL A 181 -6.72 23.14 -0.20
N ARG A 182 -5.88 24.06 0.30
CA ARG A 182 -5.80 24.42 1.71
C ARG A 182 -5.94 25.93 1.86
N GLU A 183 -6.77 26.38 2.80
CA GLU A 183 -6.97 27.79 3.14
C GLU A 183 -6.02 28.27 4.24
N ASP A 184 -5.72 27.35 5.19
CA ASP A 184 -4.78 27.58 6.27
C ASP A 184 -3.36 27.89 5.76
N LYS A 185 -2.72 28.88 6.39
CA LYS A 185 -1.38 29.37 6.02
C LYS A 185 -0.37 29.25 7.14
N TYR A 186 -0.80 28.81 8.33
CA TYR A 186 0.05 28.74 9.50
C TYR A 186 0.96 27.50 9.46
N ASN A 187 2.11 27.62 10.06
CA ASN A 187 2.95 26.48 10.41
C ASN A 187 2.85 26.19 11.91
N GLY A 188 3.26 24.98 12.34
CA GLY A 188 3.13 24.57 13.73
C GLY A 188 3.77 25.50 14.76
N LYS A 189 4.83 26.26 14.41
CA LYS A 189 5.43 27.25 15.32
C LYS A 189 4.52 28.48 15.48
N GLU A 190 3.98 28.97 14.39
CA GLU A 190 3.06 30.12 14.38
C GLU A 190 1.79 29.76 15.17
N LEU A 191 1.27 28.55 15.08
CA LEU A 191 0.13 28.08 15.86
C LEU A 191 0.40 28.07 17.36
N ILE A 192 1.59 27.66 17.79
CA ILE A 192 1.99 27.72 19.21
C ILE A 192 1.94 29.14 19.72
N ASP A 193 2.44 30.12 18.94
CA ASP A 193 2.43 31.52 19.33
C ASP A 193 1.01 32.08 19.29
N THR A 194 0.19 31.70 18.30
CA THR A 194 -1.24 32.08 18.21
C THR A 194 -2.03 31.54 19.41
N TYR A 195 -1.81 30.28 19.83
CA TYR A 195 -2.47 29.74 21.02
C TYR A 195 -2.09 30.48 22.31
N LYS A 196 -0.81 30.82 22.51
CA LYS A 196 -0.35 31.61 23.67
C LYS A 196 -1.01 32.97 23.68
N GLU A 197 -1.11 33.61 22.53
CA GLU A 197 -1.83 34.90 22.39
C GLU A 197 -3.32 34.74 22.67
N PHE A 198 -3.94 33.69 22.14
CA PHE A 198 -5.35 33.35 22.41
C PHE A 198 -5.62 33.25 23.92
N ILE A 199 -4.87 32.45 24.67
CA ILE A 199 -5.07 32.26 26.10
C ILE A 199 -4.96 33.58 26.86
N LYS A 200 -3.99 34.41 26.51
CA LYS A 200 -3.76 35.73 27.14
C LYS A 200 -4.93 36.67 26.89
N ILE A 201 -5.39 36.77 25.62
CA ILE A 201 -6.48 37.67 25.23
C ILE A 201 -7.80 37.16 25.76
N TYR A 202 -8.10 35.85 25.61
CA TYR A 202 -9.32 35.23 26.08
C TYR A 202 -9.57 35.42 27.57
N SER A 203 -8.53 35.29 28.39
CA SER A 203 -8.63 35.52 29.83
C SER A 203 -9.02 36.95 30.18
N LEU A 204 -8.49 37.94 29.42
CA LEU A 204 -8.81 39.35 29.60
C LEU A 204 -10.21 39.72 29.10
N GLU A 205 -10.59 39.20 27.93
CA GLU A 205 -11.90 39.44 27.31
C GLU A 205 -13.03 38.75 28.09
N LYS A 206 -12.80 37.56 28.63
CA LYS A 206 -13.76 36.86 29.50
C LYS A 206 -14.16 37.70 30.72
N LEU A 207 -13.22 38.44 31.27
CA LEU A 207 -13.45 39.37 32.40
C LEU A 207 -14.28 40.62 31.98
N LYS A 208 -14.14 41.05 30.71
CA LYS A 208 -14.81 42.26 30.18
C LYS A 208 -16.16 41.94 29.51
N GLY A 209 -16.45 40.67 29.22
CA GLY A 209 -17.66 40.24 28.51
C GLY A 209 -17.61 40.50 26.99
N ASP A 210 -16.44 40.70 26.41
CA ASP A 210 -16.23 40.96 24.98
C ASP A 210 -15.16 39.98 24.46
N LEU A 211 -15.50 39.16 23.45
CA LEU A 211 -14.66 38.04 22.95
C LEU A 211 -14.22 38.22 21.48
N ASP A 212 -14.14 39.42 20.96
CA ASP A 212 -13.94 39.68 19.52
C ASP A 212 -12.60 39.18 19.02
N LYS A 213 -11.49 39.54 19.68
CA LYS A 213 -10.13 39.18 19.24
C LYS A 213 -9.81 37.72 19.46
N SER A 214 -10.16 37.18 20.62
CA SER A 214 -9.95 35.76 20.90
C SER A 214 -10.72 34.84 19.95
N SER A 215 -11.89 35.27 19.49
CA SER A 215 -12.69 34.52 18.52
C SER A 215 -12.02 34.39 17.15
N ILE A 216 -11.29 35.42 16.71
CA ILE A 216 -10.52 35.38 15.46
C ILE A 216 -9.37 34.38 15.57
N LEU A 217 -8.56 34.48 16.64
CA LEU A 217 -7.44 33.57 16.89
C LEU A 217 -7.92 32.11 17.03
N LEU A 218 -9.04 31.90 17.70
CA LEU A 218 -9.65 30.57 17.83
C LEU A 218 -10.03 30.00 16.47
N LYS A 219 -10.60 30.81 15.58
CA LYS A 219 -10.98 30.36 14.23
C LYS A 219 -9.76 29.85 13.46
N ASP A 220 -8.63 30.54 13.54
CA ASP A 220 -7.40 30.14 12.85
C ASP A 220 -6.83 28.83 13.42
N LEU A 221 -6.83 28.68 14.76
CA LEU A 221 -6.37 27.46 15.44
C LEU A 221 -7.25 26.24 15.07
N LEU A 222 -8.56 26.42 15.02
CA LEU A 222 -9.50 25.36 14.64
C LEU A 222 -9.39 25.00 13.16
N LEU A 223 -9.21 26.00 12.26
CA LEU A 223 -9.11 25.79 10.83
C LEU A 223 -7.92 24.90 10.47
N HIS A 224 -6.75 25.11 11.09
CA HIS A 224 -5.56 24.32 10.82
C HIS A 224 -5.82 22.81 11.04
N ASN A 225 -6.22 22.46 12.25
CA ASN A 225 -6.49 21.05 12.59
C ASN A 225 -7.71 20.49 11.81
N GLU A 226 -8.72 21.31 11.49
CA GLU A 226 -9.84 20.91 10.63
C GLU A 226 -9.33 20.46 9.26
N GLU A 227 -8.48 21.27 8.62
CA GLU A 227 -7.92 20.93 7.31
C GLU A 227 -6.96 19.76 7.36
N ASP A 228 -6.16 19.60 8.42
CA ASP A 228 -5.29 18.43 8.58
C ASP A 228 -6.10 17.13 8.59
N ILE A 229 -7.27 17.12 9.20
CA ILE A 229 -8.12 15.93 9.25
C ILE A 229 -8.96 15.76 7.98
N ILE A 230 -9.62 16.81 7.49
CA ILE A 230 -10.48 16.72 6.30
C ILE A 230 -9.66 16.36 5.08
N ASN A 231 -8.49 16.98 4.91
CA ASN A 231 -7.60 16.68 3.81
C ASN A 231 -7.01 15.26 3.92
N LEU A 232 -6.82 14.76 5.15
CA LEU A 232 -6.34 13.40 5.37
C LEU A 232 -7.28 12.35 4.80
N LEU A 233 -8.62 12.58 4.81
CA LEU A 233 -9.58 11.70 4.14
C LEU A 233 -9.27 11.56 2.64
N ALA A 234 -8.97 12.67 1.97
CA ALA A 234 -8.61 12.66 0.56
C ALA A 234 -7.19 12.10 0.30
N VAL A 235 -6.26 12.27 1.25
CA VAL A 235 -4.89 11.72 1.16
C VAL A 235 -4.90 10.19 1.24
N THR A 236 -5.93 9.56 1.81
CA THR A 236 -6.03 8.08 1.85
C THR A 236 -5.83 7.43 0.49
N ARG A 237 -6.20 8.09 -0.61
CA ARG A 237 -6.02 7.56 -1.98
C ARG A 237 -4.56 7.22 -2.33
N ILE A 238 -3.58 7.73 -1.58
CA ILE A 238 -2.17 7.32 -1.76
C ILE A 238 -1.97 5.81 -1.54
N LYS A 239 -2.83 5.17 -0.77
CA LYS A 239 -2.82 3.72 -0.52
C LYS A 239 -3.08 2.89 -1.78
N TYR A 240 -3.71 3.46 -2.82
CA TYR A 240 -3.84 2.76 -4.11
C TYR A 240 -2.50 2.41 -4.74
N LEU A 241 -1.41 3.08 -4.37
CA LEU A 241 -0.07 2.64 -4.77
C LEU A 241 0.34 1.35 -4.08
N ASP A 242 -0.05 1.13 -2.82
CA ASP A 242 0.21 -0.15 -2.15
C ASP A 242 -0.56 -1.27 -2.87
N ASP A 243 -1.81 -1.03 -3.28
CA ASP A 243 -2.61 -2.00 -4.04
C ASP A 243 -1.98 -2.29 -5.42
N LEU A 244 -1.58 -1.26 -6.14
CA LEU A 244 -0.92 -1.41 -7.44
C LEU A 244 0.32 -2.31 -7.31
N PHE A 245 1.20 -1.99 -6.36
CA PHE A 245 2.42 -2.75 -6.13
C PHE A 245 2.19 -4.09 -5.41
N ALA A 246 1.02 -4.32 -4.84
CA ALA A 246 0.55 -5.65 -4.44
C ALA A 246 0.04 -6.49 -5.63
N GLY A 247 0.00 -5.92 -6.84
CA GLY A 247 -0.47 -6.57 -8.06
C GLY A 247 -2.00 -6.57 -8.21
N ASN A 248 -2.71 -5.69 -7.50
CA ASN A 248 -4.16 -5.50 -7.67
C ASN A 248 -4.43 -4.68 -8.93
N MET A 249 -4.34 -5.35 -10.08
CA MET A 249 -4.58 -4.82 -11.42
C MET A 249 -5.19 -5.91 -12.28
N ILE A 250 -5.93 -5.51 -13.29
CA ILE A 250 -6.64 -6.38 -14.23
C ILE A 250 -5.79 -6.56 -15.47
N PHE A 251 -5.52 -7.81 -15.85
CA PHE A 251 -4.80 -8.14 -17.07
C PHE A 251 -5.68 -7.92 -18.29
N ASP A 252 -5.15 -7.22 -19.31
CA ASP A 252 -5.85 -6.95 -20.58
C ASP A 252 -5.35 -7.88 -21.68
N GLU A 253 -4.09 -7.72 -22.03
CA GLU A 253 -3.48 -8.44 -23.15
C GLU A 253 -1.94 -8.48 -23.02
N TYR A 254 -1.30 -9.33 -23.81
CA TYR A 254 0.14 -9.26 -24.03
C TYR A 254 0.49 -9.33 -25.52
N ASP A 255 1.63 -8.77 -25.87
CA ASP A 255 2.23 -8.82 -27.20
C ASP A 255 3.70 -9.25 -27.10
N ILE A 256 4.12 -10.15 -28.00
CA ILE A 256 5.50 -10.64 -28.08
C ILE A 256 6.22 -9.93 -29.21
N LYS A 257 7.14 -9.06 -28.86
CA LYS A 257 8.08 -8.41 -29.79
C LYS A 257 9.36 -9.23 -29.92
N GLU A 258 10.28 -8.78 -30.75
CA GLU A 258 11.53 -9.52 -31.01
C GLU A 258 12.37 -9.71 -29.74
N ASP A 259 12.47 -8.65 -28.91
CA ASP A 259 13.37 -8.56 -27.76
C ASP A 259 12.65 -8.48 -26.40
N ARG A 260 11.32 -8.38 -26.40
CA ARG A 260 10.52 -8.25 -25.17
C ARG A 260 9.09 -8.72 -25.29
N VAL A 261 8.52 -9.08 -24.15
CA VAL A 261 7.09 -9.29 -23.97
C VAL A 261 6.50 -8.03 -23.34
N CYS A 262 5.42 -7.51 -23.92
CA CYS A 262 4.70 -6.35 -23.42
C CYS A 262 3.36 -6.82 -22.85
N CYS A 263 3.20 -6.79 -21.53
CA CYS A 263 1.95 -7.09 -20.85
C CYS A 263 1.23 -5.78 -20.52
N LYS A 264 -0.06 -5.71 -20.78
CA LYS A 264 -0.91 -4.56 -20.49
C LYS A 264 -1.91 -4.91 -19.41
N TYR A 265 -2.06 -3.99 -18.49
CA TYR A 265 -2.99 -4.06 -17.36
C TYR A 265 -3.68 -2.72 -17.20
N HIS A 266 -4.79 -2.69 -16.49
CA HIS A 266 -5.41 -1.48 -15.96
C HIS A 266 -5.83 -1.68 -14.51
N THR A 267 -6.11 -0.56 -13.81
CA THR A 267 -6.73 -0.56 -12.48
C THR A 267 -8.16 -0.05 -12.59
N ASP A 268 -9.08 -0.64 -11.83
CA ASP A 268 -10.47 -0.21 -11.68
C ASP A 268 -10.61 0.99 -10.72
N TYR A 269 -9.49 1.48 -10.19
CA TYR A 269 -9.38 2.66 -9.34
C TYR A 269 -8.43 3.69 -9.93
N LYS A 270 -8.64 4.96 -9.58
CA LYS A 270 -7.80 6.05 -10.05
C LYS A 270 -6.45 6.06 -9.34
N LEU A 271 -5.39 5.96 -10.09
CA LEU A 271 -4.03 6.05 -9.55
C LEU A 271 -3.71 7.49 -9.10
N PRO A 272 -3.14 7.66 -7.91
CA PRO A 272 -2.81 8.97 -7.35
C PRO A 272 -1.47 9.50 -7.91
N ILE A 273 -1.36 9.58 -9.23
CA ILE A 273 -0.18 10.08 -9.95
C ILE A 273 -0.55 11.24 -10.87
N ASN A 274 0.33 12.22 -10.98
CA ASN A 274 0.12 13.41 -11.81
C ASN A 274 0.79 13.32 -13.18
N ASN A 275 1.79 12.45 -13.32
CA ASN A 275 2.53 12.22 -14.57
C ASN A 275 2.73 10.72 -14.74
N ASN A 276 2.94 10.31 -15.99
CA ASN A 276 3.35 8.94 -16.27
C ASN A 276 4.69 8.65 -15.62
N ILE A 277 4.81 7.47 -15.03
CA ILE A 277 6.01 7.01 -14.32
C ILE A 277 6.60 5.84 -15.10
N GLU A 278 7.91 5.89 -15.33
CA GLU A 278 8.66 4.79 -15.93
C GLU A 278 9.73 4.30 -14.94
N ILE A 279 9.73 3.00 -14.67
CA ILE A 279 10.69 2.34 -13.80
C ILE A 279 11.45 1.34 -14.65
N THR A 280 12.74 1.59 -14.87
CA THR A 280 13.62 0.71 -15.66
C THR A 280 14.51 -0.13 -14.76
N ARG A 281 14.54 -1.43 -15.02
CA ARG A 281 15.45 -2.41 -14.46
C ARG A 281 16.13 -3.17 -15.59
N GLU A 282 17.17 -3.95 -15.27
CA GLU A 282 17.93 -4.73 -16.26
C GLU A 282 17.03 -5.60 -17.15
N ASN A 283 16.04 -6.25 -16.54
CA ASN A 283 15.22 -7.26 -17.19
C ASN A 283 13.80 -6.78 -17.52
N CYS A 284 13.37 -5.61 -17.05
CA CYS A 284 12.03 -5.10 -17.29
C CYS A 284 11.91 -3.58 -17.24
N ILE A 285 10.86 -3.07 -17.90
CA ILE A 285 10.42 -1.69 -17.83
C ILE A 285 8.96 -1.69 -17.41
N VAL A 286 8.62 -0.93 -16.38
CA VAL A 286 7.24 -0.74 -15.92
C VAL A 286 6.85 0.70 -16.20
N LYS A 287 5.74 0.88 -16.93
CA LYS A 287 5.14 2.18 -17.24
C LYS A 287 3.78 2.27 -16.55
N ILE A 288 3.64 3.23 -15.66
CA ILE A 288 2.39 3.51 -14.94
C ILE A 288 1.85 4.82 -15.49
N ASN A 289 0.65 4.80 -16.07
CA ASN A 289 0.10 5.93 -16.80
C ASN A 289 -1.04 6.60 -16.02
N THR A 290 -1.22 7.88 -16.27
CA THR A 290 -2.28 8.71 -15.63
C THR A 290 -3.70 8.32 -16.05
N ASP A 291 -3.84 7.51 -17.09
CA ASP A 291 -5.10 6.91 -17.54
C ASP A 291 -5.43 5.58 -16.84
N ASN A 292 -4.70 5.23 -15.78
CA ASN A 292 -4.77 4.00 -15.00
C ASN A 292 -4.28 2.75 -15.74
N SER A 293 -3.70 2.88 -16.92
CA SER A 293 -3.05 1.75 -17.61
C SER A 293 -1.64 1.49 -17.05
N VAL A 294 -1.25 0.22 -17.02
CA VAL A 294 0.08 -0.22 -16.61
C VAL A 294 0.64 -1.13 -17.68
N VAL A 295 1.84 -0.82 -18.17
CA VAL A 295 2.53 -1.64 -19.17
C VAL A 295 3.81 -2.19 -18.55
N ILE A 296 3.97 -3.51 -18.59
CA ILE A 296 5.17 -4.20 -18.12
C ILE A 296 5.86 -4.83 -19.33
N GLU A 297 7.06 -4.37 -19.63
CA GLU A 297 7.90 -4.88 -20.72
C GLU A 297 9.00 -5.76 -20.12
N ILE A 298 9.00 -7.06 -20.45
CA ILE A 298 9.93 -8.06 -19.92
C ILE A 298 10.91 -8.46 -21.04
N ALA A 299 12.21 -8.43 -20.78
CA ALA A 299 13.22 -8.77 -21.77
C ALA A 299 13.17 -10.24 -22.17
N ILE A 300 13.35 -10.52 -23.46
CA ILE A 300 13.50 -11.86 -24.04
C ILE A 300 14.99 -12.11 -24.32
N TYR A 301 15.46 -13.28 -23.87
CA TYR A 301 16.84 -13.74 -24.09
C TYR A 301 16.82 -14.95 -25.01
N ASN A 302 17.58 -14.88 -26.12
CA ASN A 302 17.78 -16.01 -27.04
C ASN A 302 19.16 -16.61 -26.72
N GLU A 303 19.19 -17.62 -25.86
CA GLU A 303 20.43 -18.14 -25.29
C GLU A 303 20.37 -19.67 -25.15
N VAL A 304 21.55 -20.26 -24.93
CA VAL A 304 21.69 -21.66 -24.50
C VAL A 304 21.80 -21.69 -22.99
N LEU A 305 20.72 -22.07 -22.30
CA LEU A 305 20.69 -22.17 -20.85
C LEU A 305 20.72 -23.61 -20.35
N LYS A 306 21.07 -23.76 -19.08
CA LYS A 306 21.22 -25.04 -18.39
C LYS A 306 20.04 -25.30 -17.47
N TYR A 307 19.41 -26.47 -17.61
CA TYR A 307 18.47 -26.98 -16.63
C TYR A 307 19.19 -27.98 -15.72
N TYR A 308 19.25 -27.74 -14.41
CA TYR A 308 19.94 -28.56 -13.42
C TYR A 308 19.00 -29.53 -12.74
N TYR A 309 19.32 -30.84 -12.83
CA TYR A 309 18.60 -31.88 -12.12
C TYR A 309 18.96 -31.91 -10.64
N GLU A 310 17.97 -32.01 -9.75
CA GLU A 310 18.19 -32.06 -8.30
C GLU A 310 18.82 -33.40 -7.87
N ASP A 311 18.45 -34.51 -8.52
CA ASP A 311 18.88 -35.87 -8.21
C ASP A 311 20.20 -36.26 -8.94
N TYR A 312 21.23 -35.44 -8.77
CA TYR A 312 22.53 -35.61 -9.43
C TYR A 312 23.17 -36.97 -9.16
N LYS A 313 22.83 -37.65 -8.05
CA LYS A 313 23.36 -39.00 -7.72
C LYS A 313 22.94 -40.07 -8.71
N ASN A 314 21.89 -39.88 -9.44
CA ASN A 314 21.40 -40.79 -10.45
C ASN A 314 21.85 -40.46 -11.87
N TYR A 315 22.78 -39.50 -12.02
CA TYR A 315 23.28 -39.04 -13.32
C TYR A 315 24.80 -39.16 -13.42
N TYR A 316 25.25 -39.35 -14.66
CA TYR A 316 26.66 -39.18 -15.05
C TYR A 316 26.78 -37.99 -15.99
N TYR A 317 27.83 -37.22 -15.78
CA TYR A 317 28.23 -36.13 -16.66
C TYR A 317 29.11 -36.67 -17.77
N LEU A 318 28.72 -36.39 -19.03
CA LEU A 318 29.45 -36.75 -20.23
C LEU A 318 30.42 -35.63 -20.57
N ILE A 319 31.74 -35.91 -20.51
CA ILE A 319 32.78 -34.89 -20.58
C ILE A 319 32.82 -34.19 -21.94
N LYS A 320 32.64 -34.96 -23.05
CA LYS A 320 32.70 -34.44 -24.41
C LYS A 320 31.46 -33.68 -24.82
N GLU A 321 30.30 -34.19 -24.45
CA GLU A 321 28.97 -33.65 -24.80
C GLU A 321 28.59 -32.50 -23.90
N ASP A 322 29.25 -32.37 -22.74
CA ASP A 322 28.98 -31.35 -21.73
C ASP A 322 27.53 -31.33 -21.28
N VAL A 323 26.96 -32.51 -20.97
CA VAL A 323 25.60 -32.75 -20.47
C VAL A 323 25.55 -33.90 -19.46
N ALA A 324 24.52 -33.93 -18.64
CA ALA A 324 24.25 -35.04 -17.74
C ALA A 324 23.22 -36.01 -18.36
N VAL A 325 23.49 -37.31 -18.19
CA VAL A 325 22.56 -38.40 -18.60
C VAL A 325 22.26 -39.30 -17.43
N HIS A 326 21.04 -39.82 -17.36
CA HIS A 326 20.66 -40.77 -16.31
C HIS A 326 21.48 -42.06 -16.39
N LYS A 327 21.73 -42.70 -15.26
CA LYS A 327 22.54 -43.93 -15.14
C LYS A 327 22.16 -45.04 -16.11
N SER A 328 20.82 -45.18 -16.37
CA SER A 328 20.34 -46.21 -17.31
C SER A 328 20.80 -45.98 -18.74
N VAL A 329 21.10 -44.76 -19.14
CA VAL A 329 21.62 -44.41 -20.45
C VAL A 329 23.17 -44.41 -20.42
N ALA A 330 23.73 -43.85 -19.35
CA ALA A 330 25.16 -43.73 -19.17
C ALA A 330 25.91 -45.09 -19.19
N GLN A 331 25.23 -46.20 -18.86
CA GLN A 331 25.84 -47.52 -18.87
C GLN A 331 26.41 -47.92 -20.26
N TYR A 332 25.87 -47.36 -21.34
CA TYR A 332 26.33 -47.63 -22.73
C TYR A 332 27.44 -46.71 -23.20
N VAL A 333 27.93 -45.80 -22.34
CA VAL A 333 29.07 -44.91 -22.62
C VAL A 333 30.31 -45.44 -21.92
N ASP A 334 31.46 -45.46 -22.60
CA ASP A 334 32.72 -45.91 -22.01
C ASP A 334 33.09 -45.12 -20.76
N LYS A 335 33.68 -45.79 -19.79
CA LYS A 335 33.96 -45.21 -18.46
C LYS A 335 34.90 -43.99 -18.52
N GLU A 336 35.75 -43.89 -19.53
CA GLU A 336 36.70 -42.78 -19.71
C GLU A 336 36.01 -41.47 -20.14
N TYR A 337 34.80 -41.52 -20.72
CA TYR A 337 34.02 -40.34 -21.18
C TYR A 337 32.92 -39.92 -20.22
N ARG A 338 32.74 -40.59 -19.08
CA ARG A 338 31.70 -40.25 -18.10
C ARG A 338 32.28 -40.20 -16.68
N VAL A 339 31.82 -39.23 -15.90
CA VAL A 339 32.08 -39.11 -14.47
C VAL A 339 30.80 -38.98 -13.69
N GLN A 340 30.82 -39.37 -12.40
CA GLN A 340 29.65 -39.15 -11.56
C GLN A 340 29.28 -37.67 -11.54
N ALA A 341 28.05 -37.36 -11.86
CA ALA A 341 27.60 -35.94 -11.84
C ALA A 341 27.66 -35.35 -10.43
N LYS A 342 27.98 -34.06 -10.38
CA LYS A 342 27.90 -33.21 -9.18
C LYS A 342 26.72 -32.22 -9.38
N PRO A 343 26.23 -31.57 -8.34
CA PRO A 343 25.16 -30.57 -8.51
C PRO A 343 25.40 -29.56 -9.63
N SER A 344 26.65 -29.09 -9.77
CA SER A 344 27.05 -28.11 -10.80
C SER A 344 27.31 -28.70 -12.20
N THR A 345 27.38 -30.02 -12.36
CA THR A 345 27.57 -30.71 -13.65
C THR A 345 26.37 -31.57 -14.03
N CYS A 346 25.31 -31.58 -13.23
CA CYS A 346 24.12 -32.38 -13.49
C CYS A 346 23.06 -31.53 -14.24
N TYR A 347 23.35 -31.23 -15.51
CA TYR A 347 22.48 -30.40 -16.35
C TYR A 347 22.34 -30.89 -17.78
N ILE A 348 21.26 -30.43 -18.42
CA ILE A 348 21.14 -30.41 -19.89
C ILE A 348 21.20 -28.95 -20.37
N LYS A 349 21.61 -28.78 -21.61
CA LYS A 349 21.61 -27.51 -22.32
C LYS A 349 20.41 -27.45 -23.25
N LYS A 350 19.79 -26.29 -23.34
CA LYS A 350 18.71 -26.05 -24.29
C LYS A 350 18.87 -24.65 -24.88
N GLU A 351 18.88 -24.56 -26.19
CA GLU A 351 18.76 -23.31 -26.94
C GLU A 351 17.29 -22.99 -27.10
N ASP A 352 16.87 -21.85 -26.59
CA ASP A 352 15.47 -21.39 -26.65
C ASP A 352 15.37 -19.88 -26.39
N LYS A 353 14.16 -19.34 -26.49
CA LYS A 353 13.83 -18.01 -26.02
C LYS A 353 13.37 -18.08 -24.56
N TYR A 354 13.94 -17.22 -23.74
CA TYR A 354 13.72 -17.21 -22.29
C TYR A 354 13.28 -15.85 -21.80
N VAL A 355 12.49 -15.83 -20.71
CA VAL A 355 12.19 -14.65 -19.91
C VAL A 355 12.75 -14.84 -18.50
N PRO A 356 13.12 -13.76 -17.79
CA PRO A 356 13.57 -13.84 -16.41
C PRO A 356 12.51 -14.49 -15.52
N ALA A 357 12.90 -15.37 -14.64
CA ALA A 357 12.07 -15.86 -13.57
C ALA A 357 12.15 -14.87 -12.41
N PHE A 358 11.01 -14.26 -12.07
CA PHE A 358 10.88 -13.42 -10.90
C PHE A 358 10.59 -14.31 -9.67
N ASN A 359 10.93 -13.85 -8.44
CA ASN A 359 10.80 -14.63 -7.21
C ASN A 359 9.33 -14.93 -6.87
N TYR A 360 8.78 -15.86 -7.58
CA TYR A 360 7.42 -16.35 -7.36
C TYR A 360 7.39 -17.15 -6.05
N LYS A 361 6.56 -16.77 -5.10
CA LYS A 361 6.24 -17.65 -3.96
C LYS A 361 5.60 -18.89 -4.56
N LYS A 362 6.36 -19.98 -4.61
CA LYS A 362 5.91 -21.27 -5.13
C LYS A 362 4.64 -21.70 -4.39
N ASP A 363 3.51 -21.50 -5.00
CA ASP A 363 2.27 -22.09 -4.53
C ASP A 363 2.40 -23.60 -4.71
N LYS A 364 2.02 -24.39 -3.71
CA LYS A 364 2.27 -25.84 -3.69
C LYS A 364 1.57 -26.60 -4.85
N ASP A 365 0.61 -25.96 -5.52
CA ASP A 365 -0.23 -26.56 -6.56
C ASP A 365 0.18 -26.20 -8.00
N THR A 366 1.17 -25.30 -8.22
CA THR A 366 1.67 -25.02 -9.57
C THR A 366 2.58 -26.16 -10.04
N LYS A 367 2.26 -26.78 -11.17
CA LYS A 367 3.18 -27.65 -11.91
C LYS A 367 4.53 -26.96 -11.95
N ARG A 368 5.58 -27.62 -11.45
CA ARG A 368 6.94 -27.12 -11.36
C ARG A 368 7.39 -26.64 -12.74
N MET A 369 7.42 -25.34 -12.97
CA MET A 369 8.03 -24.77 -14.16
C MET A 369 9.52 -25.08 -14.14
N LEU A 370 10.07 -25.46 -15.31
CA LEU A 370 11.50 -25.75 -15.43
C LEU A 370 12.27 -24.44 -15.40
N GLU A 371 13.08 -24.25 -14.35
CA GLU A 371 13.95 -23.09 -14.20
C GLU A 371 15.31 -23.35 -14.85
N PHE A 372 15.69 -22.51 -15.79
CA PHE A 372 16.97 -22.54 -16.47
C PHE A 372 17.91 -21.48 -15.89
N LYS A 373 19.21 -21.71 -15.96
CA LYS A 373 20.27 -20.81 -15.51
C LYS A 373 21.41 -20.77 -16.49
N ARG A 374 22.16 -19.67 -16.54
CA ARG A 374 23.43 -19.60 -17.27
C ARG A 374 24.45 -20.47 -16.56
N GLU A 375 24.63 -20.25 -15.24
CA GLU A 375 25.53 -21.05 -14.39
C GLU A 375 24.85 -21.51 -13.11
N TYR A 376 25.34 -22.59 -12.51
CA TYR A 376 24.75 -23.24 -11.34
C TYR A 376 24.50 -22.30 -10.14
N LYS A 377 25.43 -21.36 -9.91
CA LYS A 377 25.38 -20.43 -8.77
C LYS A 377 24.67 -19.12 -9.04
N ASP A 378 24.18 -18.93 -10.27
CA ASP A 378 23.48 -17.69 -10.62
C ASP A 378 22.21 -17.55 -9.79
N LYS A 379 21.98 -16.34 -9.29
CA LYS A 379 20.75 -15.99 -8.57
C LYS A 379 19.58 -15.90 -9.53
N GLN A 380 19.81 -15.31 -10.72
CA GLN A 380 18.78 -15.18 -11.74
C GLN A 380 18.56 -16.53 -12.42
N SER A 381 17.32 -16.95 -12.45
CA SER A 381 16.82 -18.06 -13.27
C SER A 381 15.90 -17.54 -14.38
N PHE A 382 15.53 -18.42 -15.31
CA PHE A 382 14.77 -18.09 -16.50
C PHE A 382 13.74 -19.17 -16.79
N TYR A 383 12.57 -18.76 -17.34
CA TYR A 383 11.57 -19.65 -17.90
C TYR A 383 11.59 -19.60 -19.43
N GLN A 384 11.23 -20.70 -20.07
CA GLN A 384 11.06 -20.71 -21.53
C GLN A 384 9.89 -19.80 -21.94
N LEU A 385 10.07 -19.03 -23.02
CA LEU A 385 9.05 -18.12 -23.53
C LEU A 385 7.72 -18.83 -23.90
N SER A 386 7.77 -20.12 -24.25
CA SER A 386 6.59 -20.94 -24.52
C SER A 386 5.64 -21.10 -23.33
N ILE A 387 6.08 -20.75 -22.12
CA ILE A 387 5.31 -20.88 -20.87
C ILE A 387 4.50 -19.60 -20.57
N ILE A 388 4.58 -18.60 -21.42
CA ILE A 388 3.94 -17.27 -21.29
C ILE A 388 2.41 -17.29 -21.04
N LYS A 389 1.75 -18.44 -21.10
CA LYS A 389 0.32 -18.57 -20.72
C LYS A 389 0.01 -18.06 -19.29
N ASP A 390 1.06 -17.83 -18.47
CA ASP A 390 0.95 -17.30 -17.10
C ASP A 390 1.51 -15.88 -16.96
N MET A 391 1.55 -15.09 -18.04
CA MET A 391 2.12 -13.73 -18.05
C MET A 391 1.48 -12.76 -17.04
N ASP A 392 0.20 -12.92 -16.76
CA ASP A 392 -0.46 -12.14 -15.70
C ASP A 392 0.26 -12.29 -14.35
N LYS A 393 0.63 -13.53 -14.00
CA LYS A 393 1.34 -13.81 -12.74
C LYS A 393 2.75 -13.23 -12.76
N ASP A 394 3.45 -13.36 -13.87
CA ASP A 394 4.81 -12.83 -14.03
C ASP A 394 4.81 -11.31 -13.98
N GLY A 395 3.83 -10.64 -14.60
CA GLY A 395 3.67 -9.20 -14.54
C GLY A 395 3.46 -8.69 -13.11
N LYS A 396 2.61 -9.33 -12.32
CA LYS A 396 2.41 -9.00 -10.92
C LYS A 396 3.68 -9.19 -10.10
N THR A 397 4.41 -10.27 -10.34
CA THR A 397 5.68 -10.56 -9.64
C THR A 397 6.72 -9.47 -9.92
N VAL A 398 6.82 -8.98 -11.15
CA VAL A 398 7.74 -7.86 -11.49
C VAL A 398 7.46 -6.63 -10.62
N LEU A 399 6.19 -6.28 -10.41
CA LEU A 399 5.85 -5.15 -9.55
C LEU A 399 6.33 -5.34 -8.10
N TYR A 400 6.24 -6.54 -7.56
CA TYR A 400 6.73 -6.83 -6.20
C TYR A 400 8.24 -6.65 -6.06
N GLU A 401 9.02 -7.02 -7.07
CA GLU A 401 10.48 -6.88 -7.02
C GLU A 401 10.96 -5.43 -7.16
N LEU A 402 10.09 -4.51 -7.62
CA LEU A 402 10.41 -3.10 -7.80
C LEU A 402 10.23 -2.25 -6.53
N ILE A 403 9.59 -2.78 -5.49
CA ILE A 403 9.35 -2.13 -4.21
C ILE A 403 10.50 -2.39 -3.25
#